data_57de61d7649538582cff90b35fd48808
#
_entry.id   57de61d7649538582cff90b35fd48808
#
_cell.length_a   1.000
_cell.length_b   1.000
_cell.length_c   1.000
_cell.angle_alpha   90.00
_cell.angle_beta   90.00
_cell.angle_gamma   90.00
#
_symmetry.space_group_name_H-M   'P 1'
#
loop_
_entity.id
_entity.type
_entity.pdbx_description
1 polymer ?
#
loop_
_entity_poly.entity_id
_entity_poly.type
_entity_poly.pdbx_seq_one_letter_code
_entity_poly.pdbx_strand_id
1 'polypeptide(L)'
;MITQHIRLFVAVVTLALLCGCSSAPATRFYILTPVAQAPLARPQVSADRAAVPVALVIKDVRLPQYLDRSQIVTRSDGHRLQMSEFEQWGGNLREDMTRVLAVNLGQLLESDRVIAVPYTVRLTPDYRLEVEVYRFEREAGGRVILSARWWIARGADATLIASHEASFSGVPLGEKSSYEMLVNSMSAVYGELAQAIARSIRSSEAVGS
;
A
#
# COMPACT_ATOMS: atom_id res chain seq x y z
N MET A 1 -64.96 12.28 25.25
CA MET A 1 -64.44 12.01 23.86
C MET A 1 -63.12 12.71 23.60
N ILE A 2 -62.91 13.97 23.92
CA ILE A 2 -61.68 14.74 23.66
C ILE A 2 -60.43 14.11 24.30
N THR A 3 -60.50 13.62 25.54
CA THR A 3 -59.37 12.99 26.23
C THR A 3 -58.88 11.69 25.62
N GLN A 4 -59.76 10.95 24.94
CA GLN A 4 -59.44 9.70 24.27
C GLN A 4 -58.72 9.96 22.98
N HIS A 5 -59.07 10.99 22.22
CA HIS A 5 -58.36 11.39 20.99
C HIS A 5 -56.96 11.95 21.30
N ILE A 6 -56.80 12.69 22.42
CA ILE A 6 -55.48 13.18 22.84
C ILE A 6 -54.55 12.01 23.20
N ARG A 7 -55.02 11.00 23.92
CA ARG A 7 -54.25 9.82 24.28
C ARG A 7 -53.82 9.00 23.03
N LEU A 8 -54.73 8.86 22.07
CA LEU A 8 -54.43 8.18 20.80
C LEU A 8 -53.41 8.95 19.99
N PHE A 9 -53.53 10.28 19.91
CA PHE A 9 -52.58 11.13 19.21
C PHE A 9 -51.17 11.07 19.83
N VAL A 10 -51.09 11.15 21.17
CA VAL A 10 -49.80 11.01 21.88
C VAL A 10 -49.18 9.63 21.65
N ALA A 11 -49.97 8.57 21.67
CA ALA A 11 -49.45 7.22 21.41
C ALA A 11 -48.89 7.06 19.99
N VAL A 12 -49.59 7.62 19.00
CA VAL A 12 -49.13 7.59 17.59
C VAL A 12 -47.88 8.41 17.39
N VAL A 13 -47.77 9.60 18.00
CA VAL A 13 -46.56 10.43 17.94
C VAL A 13 -45.37 9.75 18.63
N THR A 14 -45.61 9.12 19.78
CA THR A 14 -44.56 8.40 20.50
C THR A 14 -44.09 7.18 19.70
N LEU A 15 -44.99 6.45 19.05
CA LEU A 15 -44.66 5.31 18.20
C LEU A 15 -43.89 5.75 16.93
N ALA A 16 -44.21 6.89 16.32
CA ALA A 16 -43.52 7.44 15.16
C ALA A 16 -42.09 7.90 15.51
N LEU A 17 -41.86 8.37 16.73
CA LEU A 17 -40.53 8.75 17.22
C LEU A 17 -39.59 7.55 17.49
N LEU A 18 -40.13 6.35 17.71
CA LEU A 18 -39.39 5.13 17.94
C LEU A 18 -38.94 4.44 16.63
N CYS A 19 -39.51 4.79 15.47
CA CYS A 19 -39.12 4.23 14.15
C CYS A 19 -37.91 4.89 13.54
N GLY A 20 -37.24 5.83 14.18
CA GLY A 20 -36.04 6.53 13.72
C GLY A 20 -34.76 5.72 13.91
N CYS A 21 -34.75 4.39 13.68
CA CYS A 21 -33.51 3.64 13.57
C CYS A 21 -32.82 3.98 12.23
N SER A 22 -32.02 5.06 12.26
CA SER A 22 -31.06 5.32 11.18
C SER A 22 -30.07 4.16 11.17
N SER A 23 -30.11 3.31 10.14
CA SER A 23 -29.07 2.30 9.97
C SER A 23 -27.75 3.03 9.71
N ALA A 24 -26.79 2.88 10.60
CA ALA A 24 -25.43 3.38 10.37
C ALA A 24 -24.88 2.76 9.08
N PRO A 25 -24.17 3.53 8.25
CA PRO A 25 -23.53 2.97 7.05
C PRO A 25 -22.58 1.85 7.46
N ALA A 26 -22.59 0.76 6.68
CA ALA A 26 -21.70 -0.38 6.94
C ALA A 26 -20.25 0.01 6.64
N THR A 27 -19.33 -0.38 7.51
CA THR A 27 -17.88 -0.23 7.27
C THR A 27 -17.45 -1.12 6.11
N ARG A 28 -16.69 -0.56 5.18
CA ARG A 28 -16.10 -1.24 4.04
C ARG A 28 -14.59 -1.41 4.24
N PHE A 29 -14.09 -2.58 3.87
CA PHE A 29 -12.69 -2.93 4.05
C PHE A 29 -11.99 -3.09 2.71
N TYR A 30 -10.75 -2.60 2.62
CA TYR A 30 -9.95 -2.57 1.41
C TYR A 30 -8.56 -3.14 1.69
N ILE A 31 -7.95 -3.73 0.67
CA ILE A 31 -6.57 -4.19 0.70
C ILE A 31 -5.84 -3.72 -0.56
N LEU A 32 -4.54 -3.52 -0.46
CA LEU A 32 -3.71 -3.31 -1.64
C LEU A 32 -3.59 -4.62 -2.43
N THR A 33 -3.53 -4.49 -3.75
CA THR A 33 -3.38 -5.63 -4.65
C THR A 33 -2.07 -5.53 -5.44
N PRO A 34 -1.38 -6.66 -5.67
CA PRO A 34 -0.25 -6.70 -6.59
C PRO A 34 -0.70 -6.27 -7.99
N VAL A 35 0.13 -5.51 -8.67
CA VAL A 35 -0.12 -5.07 -10.05
C VAL A 35 0.62 -6.00 -10.99
N ALA A 36 -0.09 -6.55 -11.99
CA ALA A 36 0.56 -7.34 -13.03
C ALA A 36 1.57 -6.47 -13.79
N GLN A 37 2.82 -6.88 -13.78
CA GLN A 37 3.93 -6.14 -14.38
C GLN A 37 4.76 -7.06 -15.26
N ALA A 38 5.23 -6.53 -16.39
CA ALA A 38 6.18 -7.25 -17.22
C ALA A 38 7.54 -7.36 -16.47
N PRO A 39 8.19 -8.53 -16.50
CA PRO A 39 9.51 -8.70 -15.91
C PRO A 39 10.53 -7.72 -16.51
N LEU A 40 11.43 -7.22 -15.68
CA LEU A 40 12.55 -6.41 -16.16
C LEU A 40 13.60 -7.30 -16.82
N ALA A 41 14.11 -6.85 -17.97
CA ALA A 41 15.18 -7.55 -18.65
C ALA A 41 16.38 -7.76 -17.72
N ARG A 42 16.91 -8.97 -17.70
CA ARG A 42 18.15 -9.28 -16.99
C ARG A 42 19.35 -8.70 -17.76
N PRO A 43 20.38 -8.20 -17.08
CA PRO A 43 21.65 -7.91 -17.74
C PRO A 43 22.13 -9.18 -18.46
N GLN A 44 22.57 -9.04 -19.73
CA GLN A 44 23.13 -10.16 -20.48
C GLN A 44 24.49 -10.53 -19.86
N VAL A 45 24.45 -11.42 -18.88
CA VAL A 45 25.65 -12.13 -18.42
C VAL A 45 25.79 -13.35 -19.30
N SER A 46 27.04 -13.59 -19.81
CA SER A 46 27.40 -14.66 -20.74
C SER A 46 26.59 -15.93 -20.55
N ALA A 47 26.08 -16.48 -21.65
CA ALA A 47 25.06 -17.55 -21.73
C ALA A 47 25.39 -18.87 -21.00
N ASP A 48 26.53 -18.99 -20.33
CA ASP A 48 27.04 -20.21 -19.67
C ASP A 48 26.74 -20.33 -18.17
N ARG A 49 26.13 -19.31 -17.55
CA ARG A 49 25.61 -19.38 -16.17
C ARG A 49 24.11 -19.33 -16.22
N ALA A 50 23.45 -20.44 -15.93
CA ALA A 50 22.05 -20.42 -15.55
C ALA A 50 21.90 -19.38 -14.43
N ALA A 51 21.31 -18.21 -14.75
CA ALA A 51 21.23 -17.10 -13.82
C ALA A 51 20.38 -17.54 -12.62
N VAL A 52 21.03 -17.71 -11.47
CA VAL A 52 20.32 -18.00 -10.20
C VAL A 52 19.39 -16.83 -9.92
N PRO A 53 18.10 -17.06 -9.64
CA PRO A 53 17.18 -15.99 -9.28
C PRO A 53 17.69 -15.21 -8.05
N VAL A 54 17.58 -13.89 -8.10
CA VAL A 54 18.00 -13.00 -7.02
C VAL A 54 17.30 -13.34 -5.72
N ALA A 55 18.06 -13.56 -4.65
CA ALA A 55 17.54 -13.70 -3.32
C ALA A 55 17.45 -12.34 -2.62
N LEU A 56 16.24 -11.85 -2.40
CA LEU A 56 15.97 -10.55 -1.80
C LEU A 56 15.22 -10.71 -0.50
N VAL A 57 15.71 -10.07 0.57
CA VAL A 57 15.01 -9.96 1.85
C VAL A 57 14.51 -8.54 2.04
N ILE A 58 13.19 -8.37 2.14
CA ILE A 58 12.57 -7.12 2.57
C ILE A 58 12.58 -7.10 4.09
N LYS A 59 13.37 -6.21 4.68
CA LYS A 59 13.55 -6.11 6.13
C LYS A 59 12.42 -5.34 6.79
N ASP A 60 12.03 -4.22 6.20
CA ASP A 60 11.02 -3.35 6.78
C ASP A 60 10.41 -2.43 5.72
N VAL A 61 9.12 -2.12 5.91
CA VAL A 61 8.40 -1.03 5.22
C VAL A 61 7.87 -0.11 6.31
N ARG A 62 8.58 0.99 6.58
CA ARG A 62 8.20 1.95 7.62
C ARG A 62 7.18 2.94 7.09
N LEU A 63 6.14 3.19 7.89
CA LEU A 63 5.09 4.17 7.62
C LEU A 63 5.15 5.31 8.64
N PRO A 64 4.79 6.54 8.25
CA PRO A 64 4.55 7.59 9.21
C PRO A 64 3.32 7.23 10.06
N GLN A 65 3.32 7.66 11.31
CA GLN A 65 2.29 7.30 12.30
C GLN A 65 0.86 7.61 11.85
N TYR A 66 0.66 8.64 11.04
CA TYR A 66 -0.68 9.00 10.57
C TYR A 66 -1.27 8.02 9.55
N LEU A 67 -0.44 7.17 8.91
CA LEU A 67 -0.86 6.09 8.02
C LEU A 67 -1.00 4.74 8.74
N ASP A 68 -0.33 4.56 9.88
CA ASP A 68 -0.34 3.30 10.64
C ASP A 68 -1.63 3.16 11.46
N ARG A 69 -2.75 3.02 10.76
CA ARG A 69 -4.10 2.94 11.32
C ARG A 69 -5.04 2.18 10.41
N SER A 70 -6.21 1.82 10.93
CA SER A 70 -7.24 1.11 10.14
C SER A 70 -7.93 2.02 9.11
N GLN A 71 -8.13 3.30 9.40
CA GLN A 71 -8.84 4.21 8.50
C GLN A 71 -8.01 4.58 7.27
N ILE A 72 -8.64 4.61 6.10
CA ILE A 72 -8.02 5.19 4.91
C ILE A 72 -7.91 6.70 5.10
N VAL A 73 -6.69 7.20 4.93
CA VAL A 73 -6.35 8.61 5.09
C VAL A 73 -6.31 9.30 3.73
N THR A 74 -6.88 10.50 3.66
CA THR A 74 -6.76 11.42 2.54
C THR A 74 -6.33 12.80 3.03
N ARG A 75 -5.87 13.66 2.14
CA ARG A 75 -5.47 15.03 2.45
C ARG A 75 -6.40 16.00 1.76
N SER A 76 -7.09 16.85 2.53
CA SER A 76 -8.05 17.82 2.00
C SER A 76 -7.41 19.12 1.56
N ASP A 77 -6.30 19.49 2.18
CA ASP A 77 -5.46 20.64 1.84
C ASP A 77 -4.00 20.36 2.25
N GLY A 78 -3.10 21.32 2.09
CA GLY A 78 -1.66 21.12 2.35
C GLY A 78 -1.34 20.51 3.73
N HIS A 79 -2.15 20.77 4.74
CA HIS A 79 -1.85 20.45 6.15
C HIS A 79 -2.92 19.61 6.84
N ARG A 80 -4.12 19.47 6.26
CA ARG A 80 -5.23 18.77 6.90
C ARG A 80 -5.40 17.36 6.36
N LEU A 81 -5.35 16.39 7.26
CA LEU A 81 -5.68 15.00 6.98
C LEU A 81 -7.15 14.72 7.29
N GLN A 82 -7.78 13.91 6.47
CA GLN A 82 -9.10 13.35 6.67
C GLN A 82 -8.99 11.85 6.82
N MET A 83 -9.61 11.32 7.85
CA MET A 83 -9.69 9.88 8.13
C MET A 83 -11.11 9.44 7.84
N SER A 84 -11.27 8.42 6.99
CA SER A 84 -12.59 7.89 6.72
C SER A 84 -13.12 7.11 7.90
N GLU A 85 -14.37 7.35 8.27
CA GLU A 85 -15.01 6.62 9.36
C GLU A 85 -15.41 5.20 8.95
N PHE A 86 -15.88 5.05 7.71
CA PHE A 86 -16.47 3.79 7.20
C PHE A 86 -15.62 3.08 6.13
N GLU A 87 -14.49 3.65 5.73
CA GLU A 87 -13.59 3.07 4.75
C GLU A 87 -12.26 2.74 5.42
N GLN A 88 -11.98 1.47 5.57
CA GLN A 88 -10.87 0.99 6.38
C GLN A 88 -10.00 -0.02 5.61
N TRP A 89 -8.75 -0.12 5.99
CA TRP A 89 -7.90 -1.22 5.58
C TRP A 89 -8.39 -2.54 6.19
N GLY A 90 -8.34 -3.61 5.42
CA GLY A 90 -8.75 -4.96 5.84
C GLY A 90 -7.78 -5.64 6.81
N GLY A 91 -6.74 -4.92 7.23
CA GLY A 91 -5.71 -5.38 8.15
C GLY A 91 -4.71 -4.27 8.43
N ASN A 92 -3.50 -4.64 8.84
CA ASN A 92 -2.41 -3.70 9.04
C ASN A 92 -1.83 -3.25 7.69
N LEU A 93 -1.88 -1.94 7.39
CA LEU A 93 -1.41 -1.40 6.10
C LEU A 93 0.07 -1.70 5.85
N ARG A 94 0.93 -1.64 6.88
CA ARG A 94 2.37 -1.93 6.74
C ARG A 94 2.60 -3.39 6.31
N GLU A 95 1.90 -4.33 6.91
CA GLU A 95 1.99 -5.74 6.55
C GLU A 95 1.49 -5.99 5.14
N ASP A 96 0.38 -5.35 4.76
CA ASP A 96 -0.19 -5.45 3.41
C ASP A 96 0.76 -4.85 2.36
N MET A 97 1.33 -3.68 2.61
CA MET A 97 2.36 -3.08 1.75
C MET A 97 3.58 -3.99 1.61
N THR A 98 4.06 -4.58 2.71
CA THR A 98 5.20 -5.50 2.69
C THR A 98 4.90 -6.73 1.84
N ARG A 99 3.73 -7.33 1.99
CA ARG A 99 3.26 -8.47 1.21
C ARG A 99 3.16 -8.14 -0.28
N VAL A 100 2.51 -7.02 -0.62
CA VAL A 100 2.31 -6.60 -2.02
C VAL A 100 3.66 -6.26 -2.67
N LEU A 101 4.58 -5.62 -1.94
CA LEU A 101 5.91 -5.33 -2.43
C LEU A 101 6.69 -6.60 -2.76
N ALA A 102 6.62 -7.61 -1.89
CA ALA A 102 7.28 -8.89 -2.12
C ALA A 102 6.76 -9.58 -3.40
N VAL A 103 5.45 -9.58 -3.62
CA VAL A 103 4.84 -10.15 -4.83
C VAL A 103 5.25 -9.39 -6.08
N ASN A 104 5.16 -8.05 -6.06
CA ASN A 104 5.54 -7.22 -7.19
C ASN A 104 7.02 -7.37 -7.55
N LEU A 105 7.91 -7.37 -6.55
CA LEU A 105 9.35 -7.57 -6.78
C LEU A 105 9.67 -8.98 -7.27
N GLY A 106 8.98 -10.00 -6.76
CA GLY A 106 9.12 -11.37 -7.25
C GLY A 106 8.82 -11.49 -8.74
N GLN A 107 7.73 -10.85 -9.20
CA GLN A 107 7.37 -10.81 -10.62
C GLN A 107 8.39 -10.03 -11.45
N LEU A 108 8.78 -8.84 -11.02
CA LEU A 108 9.72 -7.96 -11.74
C LEU A 108 11.14 -8.54 -11.86
N LEU A 109 11.57 -9.24 -10.82
CA LEU A 109 12.91 -9.86 -10.76
C LEU A 109 12.89 -11.31 -11.26
N GLU A 110 11.73 -11.86 -11.64
CA GLU A 110 11.56 -13.28 -12.00
C GLU A 110 12.19 -14.20 -10.95
N SER A 111 11.85 -13.95 -9.69
CA SER A 111 12.41 -14.68 -8.56
C SER A 111 11.36 -15.08 -7.54
N ASP A 112 11.37 -16.36 -7.18
CA ASP A 112 10.62 -16.94 -6.06
C ASP A 112 11.34 -16.79 -4.71
N ARG A 113 12.55 -16.17 -4.72
CA ARG A 113 13.40 -15.96 -3.55
C ARG A 113 13.27 -14.53 -2.97
N VAL A 114 12.14 -13.84 -3.22
CA VAL A 114 11.82 -12.56 -2.61
C VAL A 114 10.94 -12.82 -1.39
N ILE A 115 11.48 -12.56 -0.20
CA ILE A 115 10.79 -12.80 1.06
C ILE A 115 10.83 -11.59 1.99
N ALA A 116 9.84 -11.50 2.88
CA ALA A 116 9.76 -10.45 3.89
C ALA A 116 10.00 -11.02 5.30
N VAL A 117 10.60 -10.21 6.17
CA VAL A 117 10.78 -10.52 7.60
C VAL A 117 9.42 -10.36 8.31
N PRO A 118 9.05 -11.26 9.25
CA PRO A 118 9.79 -12.46 9.70
C PRO A 118 9.61 -13.64 8.74
N TYR A 119 10.67 -14.42 8.55
CA TYR A 119 10.61 -15.64 7.74
C TYR A 119 11.24 -16.83 8.50
N THR A 120 10.78 -18.04 8.19
CA THR A 120 11.23 -19.28 8.87
C THR A 120 12.22 -20.10 8.03
N VAL A 121 12.32 -19.81 6.74
CA VAL A 121 13.23 -20.53 5.83
C VAL A 121 14.66 -19.99 5.95
N ARG A 122 15.65 -20.89 5.84
CA ARG A 122 17.05 -20.48 5.74
C ARG A 122 17.32 -19.97 4.34
N LEU A 123 17.49 -18.67 4.20
CA LEU A 123 17.87 -18.01 2.96
C LEU A 123 19.10 -17.14 3.20
N THR A 124 20.13 -17.33 2.38
CA THR A 124 21.23 -16.36 2.28
C THR A 124 20.83 -15.35 1.22
N PRO A 125 20.53 -14.10 1.60
CA PRO A 125 20.10 -13.11 0.63
C PRO A 125 21.30 -12.58 -0.17
N ASP A 126 21.06 -12.24 -1.43
CA ASP A 126 21.99 -11.45 -2.22
C ASP A 126 21.87 -9.96 -1.86
N TYR A 127 20.63 -9.53 -1.61
CA TYR A 127 20.29 -8.15 -1.24
C TYR A 127 19.32 -8.07 -0.05
N ARG A 128 19.42 -6.98 0.70
CA ARG A 128 18.49 -6.56 1.75
C ARG A 128 17.86 -5.23 1.36
N LEU A 129 16.56 -5.13 1.48
CA LEU A 129 15.79 -3.94 1.15
C LEU A 129 15.13 -3.38 2.41
N GLU A 130 15.26 -2.08 2.63
CA GLU A 130 14.47 -1.30 3.58
C GLU A 130 13.77 -0.18 2.82
N VAL A 131 12.52 0.10 3.17
CA VAL A 131 11.71 1.16 2.56
C VAL A 131 11.14 2.04 3.66
N GLU A 132 11.21 3.34 3.48
CA GLU A 132 10.57 4.33 4.33
C GLU A 132 9.61 5.17 3.49
N VAL A 133 8.34 5.09 3.82
CA VAL A 133 7.28 5.84 3.16
C VAL A 133 7.06 7.13 3.93
N TYR A 134 7.07 8.26 3.24
CA TYR A 134 6.79 9.58 3.81
C TYR A 134 5.34 10.01 3.57
N ARG A 135 4.80 9.63 2.41
CA ARG A 135 3.42 9.94 2.01
C ARG A 135 2.82 8.76 1.25
N PHE A 136 1.57 8.46 1.53
CA PHE A 136 0.78 7.49 0.75
C PHE A 136 -0.70 7.79 0.94
N GLU A 137 -1.18 8.84 0.28
CA GLU A 137 -2.57 9.29 0.39
C GLU A 137 -3.03 10.02 -0.87
N ARG A 138 -4.34 10.16 -1.05
CA ARG A 138 -4.92 11.07 -2.06
C ARG A 138 -4.84 12.49 -1.52
N GLU A 139 -4.31 13.42 -2.33
CA GLU A 139 -4.29 14.85 -2.03
C GLU A 139 -5.54 15.57 -2.57
N ALA A 140 -5.71 16.85 -2.22
CA ALA A 140 -6.84 17.71 -2.61
C ALA A 140 -7.07 17.78 -4.14
N GLY A 141 -6.01 17.68 -4.94
CA GLY A 141 -6.09 17.61 -6.41
C GLY A 141 -6.57 16.27 -6.97
N GLY A 142 -6.98 15.32 -6.11
CA GLY A 142 -7.50 14.03 -6.51
C GLY A 142 -6.42 13.00 -6.87
N ARG A 143 -5.12 13.35 -6.84
CA ARG A 143 -4.03 12.43 -7.14
C ARG A 143 -3.65 11.63 -5.90
N VAL A 144 -3.37 10.36 -6.09
CA VAL A 144 -2.63 9.57 -5.09
C VAL A 144 -1.17 9.96 -5.20
N ILE A 145 -0.56 10.28 -4.07
CA ILE A 145 0.87 10.57 -3.97
C ILE A 145 1.51 9.50 -3.09
N LEU A 146 2.59 8.92 -3.57
CA LEU A 146 3.50 8.08 -2.80
C LEU A 146 4.88 8.72 -2.83
N SER A 147 5.42 9.08 -1.66
CA SER A 147 6.80 9.53 -1.52
C SER A 147 7.53 8.56 -0.61
N ALA A 148 8.65 8.02 -1.07
CA ALA A 148 9.40 7.01 -0.34
C ALA A 148 10.90 7.12 -0.61
N ARG A 149 11.67 6.66 0.39
CA ARG A 149 13.09 6.37 0.28
C ARG A 149 13.31 4.88 0.45
N TRP A 150 14.31 4.34 -0.25
CA TRP A 150 14.70 2.95 -0.04
C TRP A 150 16.22 2.78 -0.05
N TRP A 151 16.65 1.76 0.66
CA TRP A 151 18.05 1.38 0.77
C TRP A 151 18.22 -0.08 0.35
N ILE A 152 19.22 -0.31 -0.46
CA ILE A 152 19.63 -1.64 -0.89
C ILE A 152 21.01 -1.89 -0.30
N ALA A 153 21.12 -2.97 0.49
CA ALA A 153 22.37 -3.40 1.07
C ALA A 153 22.73 -4.81 0.59
N ARG A 154 24.03 -5.13 0.62
CA ARG A 154 24.55 -6.48 0.34
C ARG A 154 23.98 -7.47 1.37
N GLY A 155 23.64 -8.67 0.91
CA GLY A 155 23.03 -9.68 1.77
C GLY A 155 23.96 -10.22 2.86
N ALA A 156 25.24 -10.40 2.54
CA ALA A 156 26.21 -11.02 3.43
C ALA A 156 26.57 -10.17 4.66
N ASP A 157 26.90 -8.90 4.43
CA ASP A 157 27.49 -8.00 5.44
C ASP A 157 26.64 -6.74 5.71
N ALA A 158 25.50 -6.62 5.05
CA ALA A 158 24.62 -5.46 5.11
C ALA A 158 25.29 -4.13 4.67
N THR A 159 26.37 -4.19 3.89
CA THR A 159 26.98 -2.99 3.32
C THR A 159 26.02 -2.29 2.38
N LEU A 160 25.82 -0.99 2.58
CA LEU A 160 24.95 -0.17 1.73
C LEU A 160 25.50 -0.12 0.29
N ILE A 161 24.66 -0.50 -0.67
CA ILE A 161 24.98 -0.47 -2.10
C ILE A 161 24.34 0.75 -2.76
N ALA A 162 23.06 1.02 -2.44
CA ALA A 162 22.31 2.10 -3.06
C ALA A 162 21.30 2.70 -2.09
N SER A 163 21.08 4.00 -2.24
CA SER A 163 20.02 4.75 -1.55
C SER A 163 19.33 5.66 -2.55
N HIS A 164 18.03 5.58 -2.63
CA HIS A 164 17.22 6.36 -3.55
C HIS A 164 16.02 6.97 -2.82
N GLU A 165 15.55 8.09 -3.33
CA GLU A 165 14.31 8.72 -2.91
C GLU A 165 13.52 9.15 -4.14
N ALA A 166 12.22 8.91 -4.16
CA ALA A 166 11.35 9.33 -5.26
C ALA A 166 9.91 9.56 -4.78
N SER A 167 9.18 10.32 -5.60
CA SER A 167 7.75 10.49 -5.47
C SER A 167 7.06 10.03 -6.74
N PHE A 168 5.98 9.30 -6.56
CA PHE A 168 5.13 8.76 -7.61
C PHE A 168 3.74 9.36 -7.48
N SER A 169 3.05 9.59 -8.60
CA SER A 169 1.72 10.17 -8.58
C SER A 169 0.78 9.50 -9.57
N GLY A 170 -0.37 9.08 -9.06
CA GLY A 170 -1.43 8.51 -9.88
C GLY A 170 -2.14 9.54 -10.75
N VAL A 171 -3.01 9.04 -11.65
CA VAL A 171 -3.91 9.88 -12.43
C VAL A 171 -4.90 10.58 -11.47
N PRO A 172 -5.26 11.85 -11.71
CA PRO A 172 -6.26 12.54 -10.89
C PRO A 172 -7.59 11.79 -10.89
N LEU A 173 -8.10 11.51 -9.70
CA LEU A 173 -9.44 10.97 -9.50
C LEU A 173 -10.43 12.12 -9.33
N GLY A 174 -11.63 11.98 -9.92
CA GLY A 174 -12.69 12.96 -9.73
C GLY A 174 -13.17 13.01 -8.26
N GLU A 175 -13.81 14.11 -7.87
CA GLU A 175 -14.31 14.30 -6.50
C GLU A 175 -15.27 13.20 -6.02
N LYS A 176 -16.04 12.61 -6.93
CA LYS A 176 -17.00 11.52 -6.66
C LYS A 176 -16.42 10.13 -6.83
N SER A 177 -15.11 9.99 -6.97
CA SER A 177 -14.47 8.68 -7.12
C SER A 177 -14.67 7.83 -5.87
N SER A 178 -15.00 6.55 -6.10
CA SER A 178 -15.16 5.59 -5.00
C SER A 178 -13.81 5.28 -4.34
N TYR A 179 -13.88 4.75 -3.13
CA TYR A 179 -12.67 4.26 -2.44
C TYR A 179 -12.04 3.06 -3.14
N GLU A 180 -12.80 2.27 -3.88
CA GLU A 180 -12.25 1.22 -4.76
C GLU A 180 -11.33 1.81 -5.83
N MET A 181 -11.78 2.89 -6.50
CA MET A 181 -10.92 3.59 -7.47
C MET A 181 -9.69 4.20 -6.80
N LEU A 182 -9.84 4.74 -5.59
CA LEU A 182 -8.73 5.25 -4.80
C LEU A 182 -7.71 4.14 -4.49
N VAL A 183 -8.15 3.01 -3.95
CA VAL A 183 -7.26 1.90 -3.58
C VAL A 183 -6.62 1.25 -4.82
N ASN A 184 -7.34 1.17 -5.94
CA ASN A 184 -6.75 0.75 -7.22
C ASN A 184 -5.64 1.70 -7.67
N SER A 185 -5.84 3.00 -7.58
CA SER A 185 -4.79 4.00 -7.87
C SER A 185 -3.62 3.90 -6.89
N MET A 186 -3.88 3.66 -5.61
CA MET A 186 -2.83 3.41 -4.60
C MET A 186 -2.01 2.17 -4.95
N SER A 187 -2.66 1.07 -5.32
CA SER A 187 -1.99 -0.17 -5.75
C SER A 187 -1.11 0.07 -6.98
N ALA A 188 -1.60 0.82 -7.98
CA ALA A 188 -0.86 1.15 -9.19
C ALA A 188 0.40 1.97 -8.88
N VAL A 189 0.27 3.04 -8.10
CA VAL A 189 1.40 3.90 -7.69
C VAL A 189 2.42 3.13 -6.83
N TYR A 190 1.95 2.20 -6.01
CA TYR A 190 2.83 1.31 -5.25
C TYR A 190 3.59 0.33 -6.16
N GLY A 191 2.97 -0.09 -7.25
CA GLY A 191 3.62 -0.85 -8.31
C GLY A 191 4.76 -0.07 -8.99
N GLU A 192 4.62 1.24 -9.19
CA GLU A 192 5.69 2.09 -9.73
C GLU A 192 6.91 2.16 -8.79
N LEU A 193 6.70 2.24 -7.49
CA LEU A 193 7.78 2.11 -6.50
C LEU A 193 8.49 0.76 -6.64
N ALA A 194 7.75 -0.34 -6.74
CA ALA A 194 8.33 -1.67 -6.92
C ALA A 194 9.19 -1.74 -8.19
N GLN A 195 8.75 -1.13 -9.30
CA GLN A 195 9.55 -1.03 -10.53
C GLN A 195 10.84 -0.24 -10.32
N ALA A 196 10.79 0.89 -9.61
CA ALA A 196 11.97 1.70 -9.31
C ALA A 196 12.99 0.92 -8.48
N ILE A 197 12.52 0.21 -7.46
CA ILE A 197 13.36 -0.67 -6.61
C ILE A 197 13.99 -1.79 -7.45
N ALA A 198 13.19 -2.48 -8.27
CA ALA A 198 13.68 -3.57 -9.09
C ALA A 198 14.75 -3.11 -10.11
N ARG A 199 14.57 -1.91 -10.72
CA ARG A 199 15.62 -1.31 -11.57
C ARG A 199 16.90 -1.03 -10.79
N SER A 200 16.81 -0.52 -9.56
CA SER A 200 17.98 -0.27 -8.72
C SER A 200 18.74 -1.56 -8.40
N ILE A 201 18.02 -2.66 -8.13
CA ILE A 201 18.62 -3.99 -7.89
C ILE A 201 19.34 -4.47 -9.16
N ARG A 202 18.68 -4.41 -10.33
CA ARG A 202 19.28 -4.83 -11.60
C ARG A 202 20.53 -4.02 -11.97
N SER A 203 20.52 -2.72 -11.69
CA SER A 203 21.71 -1.87 -11.90
C SER A 203 22.86 -2.29 -10.99
N SER A 204 22.58 -2.71 -9.76
CA SER A 204 23.58 -3.17 -8.81
C SER A 204 24.20 -4.52 -9.21
N GLU A 205 23.42 -5.41 -9.84
CA GLU A 205 23.92 -6.67 -10.40
C GLU A 205 24.95 -6.42 -11.53
N ALA A 206 24.68 -5.44 -12.40
CA ALA A 206 25.56 -5.11 -13.54
C ALA A 206 26.91 -4.52 -13.12
N VAL A 207 27.00 -3.88 -11.97
CA VAL A 207 28.25 -3.26 -11.45
C VAL A 207 29.09 -4.27 -10.65
N GLY A 208 28.48 -5.33 -10.12
CA GLY A 208 29.14 -6.35 -9.29
C GLY A 208 29.62 -7.59 -10.05
N SER A 209 29.34 -7.67 -11.34
CA SER A 209 29.80 -8.74 -12.24
C SER A 209 31.04 -8.28 -13.07
#